data_1622e9da0c42ca038ff19484ec35a950
#
_entry.id   1622e9da0c42ca038ff19484ec35a950
#
_cell.length_a   1.000
_cell.length_b   1.000
_cell.length_c   1.000
_cell.angle_alpha   90.00
_cell.angle_beta   90.00
_cell.angle_gamma   90.00
#
_symmetry.space_group_name_H-M   'P 1'
#
loop_
_entity.id
_entity.type
_entity.pdbx_description
1 polymer ?
#
loop_
_entity_poly.entity_id
_entity_poly.type
_entity_poly.pdbx_seq_one_letter_code
_entity_poly.pdbx_strand_id
1 'polypeptide(L)'
;MYLDVFDRNPYGTDCWLLAADDTDRAIVVDPGFEPDAVHTLLAAADKTPVAVLLTHAHLDHAGAAGTFAGDDIPVFCHPADALAFTDPAAWRRDASPNPLEPVKDLRSFEDGDVLGLGGIDVEVWHTPGHTPGHCIFRVDGDALVFSGDLVFAGSIGRSDFANSDPAQMRRSLARFLTLPDGLRVLPGHGPETTVGRERATNPYLREPG
;
A
#
# COMPACT_ATOMS: atom_id res chain seq x y z
N MET A 1 7.59 17.60 4.83
CA MET A 1 7.11 16.57 3.90
C MET A 1 5.66 16.86 3.55
N TYR A 2 5.32 16.88 2.27
CA TYR A 2 3.95 16.97 1.78
C TYR A 2 3.29 15.59 1.88
N LEU A 3 2.07 15.55 2.40
CA LEU A 3 1.25 14.34 2.51
C LEU A 3 -0.20 14.73 2.23
N ASP A 4 -0.86 14.00 1.34
CA ASP A 4 -2.28 14.18 1.01
C ASP A 4 -2.92 12.83 0.70
N VAL A 5 -4.26 12.78 0.70
CA VAL A 5 -4.99 11.54 0.50
C VAL A 5 -6.24 11.76 -0.37
N PHE A 6 -6.48 10.83 -1.30
CA PHE A 6 -7.75 10.69 -1.99
C PHE A 6 -8.49 9.46 -1.44
N ASP A 7 -9.60 9.70 -0.73
CA ASP A 7 -10.43 8.69 -0.04
C ASP A 7 -11.87 8.61 -0.58
N ARG A 8 -12.21 9.45 -1.58
CA ARG A 8 -13.58 9.60 -2.08
C ARG A 8 -13.89 8.66 -3.24
N ASN A 9 -13.80 7.37 -2.99
CA ASN A 9 -14.11 6.33 -3.97
C ASN A 9 -15.09 5.30 -3.38
N PRO A 10 -15.76 4.46 -4.23
CA PRO A 10 -16.76 3.50 -3.77
C PRO A 10 -16.28 2.45 -2.77
N TYR A 11 -15.00 2.15 -2.75
CA TYR A 11 -14.41 1.18 -1.81
C TYR A 11 -13.86 1.84 -0.54
N GLY A 12 -13.75 3.19 -0.51
CA GLY A 12 -13.15 3.92 0.60
C GLY A 12 -11.67 3.59 0.78
N THR A 13 -10.98 3.28 -0.31
CA THR A 13 -9.54 3.06 -0.32
C THR A 13 -8.80 4.39 -0.26
N ASP A 14 -7.80 4.48 0.58
CA ASP A 14 -6.96 5.65 0.73
C ASP A 14 -5.80 5.60 -0.27
N CYS A 15 -5.85 6.44 -1.30
CA CYS A 15 -4.71 6.69 -2.18
C CYS A 15 -3.86 7.83 -1.60
N TRP A 16 -2.62 7.54 -1.23
CA TRP A 16 -1.74 8.52 -0.59
C TRP A 16 -0.78 9.17 -1.58
N LEU A 17 -0.59 10.49 -1.43
CA LEU A 17 0.47 11.25 -2.10
C LEU A 17 1.53 11.66 -1.08
N LEU A 18 2.79 11.38 -1.40
CA LEU A 18 3.94 11.70 -0.56
C LEU A 18 5.00 12.45 -1.38
N ALA A 19 5.48 13.60 -0.91
CA ALA A 19 6.58 14.32 -1.54
C ALA A 19 7.48 15.01 -0.50
N ALA A 20 8.76 15.19 -0.79
CA ALA A 20 9.64 16.03 0.01
C ALA A 20 9.21 17.51 -0.12
N ASP A 21 9.52 18.34 0.88
CA ASP A 21 9.03 19.74 0.95
C ASP A 21 9.48 20.59 -0.23
N ASP A 22 10.69 20.39 -0.71
CA ASP A 22 11.36 21.25 -1.70
C ASP A 22 11.21 20.74 -3.13
N THR A 23 10.24 19.84 -3.41
CA THR A 23 10.09 19.24 -4.73
C THR A 23 8.63 19.07 -5.14
N ASP A 24 8.40 19.11 -6.44
CA ASP A 24 7.15 18.70 -7.08
C ASP A 24 7.06 17.17 -7.29
N ARG A 25 8.13 16.43 -7.01
CA ARG A 25 8.24 14.98 -7.25
C ARG A 25 7.50 14.21 -6.18
N ALA A 26 6.40 13.53 -6.56
CA ALA A 26 5.56 12.79 -5.63
C ALA A 26 5.64 11.27 -5.85
N ILE A 27 5.54 10.53 -4.76
CA ILE A 27 5.25 9.10 -4.74
C ILE A 27 3.75 8.94 -4.57
N VAL A 28 3.14 8.07 -5.36
CA VAL A 28 1.75 7.65 -5.20
C VAL A 28 1.75 6.27 -4.54
N VAL A 29 1.06 6.12 -3.41
CA VAL A 29 0.89 4.83 -2.74
C VAL A 29 -0.56 4.39 -2.94
N ASP A 30 -0.74 3.20 -3.51
CA ASP A 30 -2.03 2.60 -3.83
C ASP A 30 -2.95 3.55 -4.63
N PRO A 31 -2.76 3.67 -5.94
CA PRO A 31 -3.46 4.64 -6.77
C PRO A 31 -4.97 4.39 -6.89
N GLY A 32 -5.49 3.32 -6.27
CA GLY A 32 -6.90 2.97 -6.36
C GLY A 32 -7.28 2.45 -7.74
N PHE A 33 -8.50 2.74 -8.18
CA PHE A 33 -9.02 2.34 -9.50
C PHE A 33 -9.63 3.53 -10.29
N GLU A 34 -9.51 4.75 -9.78
CA GLU A 34 -10.01 5.98 -10.40
C GLU A 34 -8.83 6.90 -10.80
N PRO A 35 -8.15 6.63 -11.93
CA PRO A 35 -6.92 7.33 -12.30
C PRO A 35 -7.12 8.85 -12.47
N ASP A 36 -8.25 9.28 -13.02
CA ASP A 36 -8.55 10.70 -13.23
C ASP A 36 -8.64 11.47 -11.91
N ALA A 37 -9.12 10.83 -10.85
CA ALA A 37 -9.19 11.45 -9.53
C ALA A 37 -7.79 11.66 -8.93
N VAL A 38 -6.90 10.69 -9.06
CA VAL A 38 -5.52 10.79 -8.59
C VAL A 38 -4.74 11.83 -9.40
N HIS A 39 -4.91 11.88 -10.73
CA HIS A 39 -4.30 12.92 -11.56
C HIS A 39 -4.82 14.32 -11.21
N THR A 40 -6.11 14.45 -10.88
CA THR A 40 -6.70 15.71 -10.41
C THR A 40 -6.08 16.16 -9.08
N LEU A 41 -5.87 15.22 -8.14
CA LEU A 41 -5.22 15.52 -6.86
C LEU A 41 -3.77 15.95 -7.06
N LEU A 42 -3.00 15.25 -7.89
CA LEU A 42 -1.63 15.61 -8.25
C LEU A 42 -1.56 17.01 -8.85
N ALA A 43 -2.42 17.32 -9.81
CA ALA A 43 -2.47 18.63 -10.46
C ALA A 43 -2.87 19.75 -9.47
N ALA A 44 -3.82 19.51 -8.58
CA ALA A 44 -4.23 20.48 -7.56
C ALA A 44 -3.13 20.77 -6.54
N ALA A 45 -2.25 19.78 -6.29
CA ALA A 45 -1.11 19.89 -5.41
C ALA A 45 0.17 20.44 -6.09
N ASP A 46 0.14 20.68 -7.41
CA ASP A 46 1.30 21.01 -8.22
C ASP A 46 2.42 19.96 -8.07
N LYS A 47 2.02 18.67 -8.15
CA LYS A 47 2.90 17.51 -7.98
C LYS A 47 2.97 16.66 -9.25
N THR A 48 4.16 16.12 -9.50
CA THR A 48 4.45 15.22 -10.62
C THR A 48 4.79 13.85 -10.06
N PRO A 49 4.06 12.77 -10.42
CA PRO A 49 4.36 11.43 -9.94
C PRO A 49 5.69 10.93 -10.50
N VAL A 50 6.52 10.33 -9.67
CA VAL A 50 7.81 9.74 -10.05
C VAL A 50 7.89 8.25 -9.78
N ALA A 51 6.97 7.72 -8.99
CA ALA A 51 6.80 6.30 -8.71
C ALA A 51 5.41 6.02 -8.19
N VAL A 52 4.93 4.82 -8.45
CA VAL A 52 3.77 4.22 -7.78
C VAL A 52 4.27 3.06 -6.92
N LEU A 53 3.87 3.03 -5.65
CA LEU A 53 4.11 1.94 -4.73
C LEU A 53 2.80 1.22 -4.46
N LEU A 54 2.76 -0.09 -4.66
CA LEU A 54 1.60 -0.92 -4.33
C LEU A 54 1.88 -1.67 -3.03
N THR A 55 1.04 -1.44 -2.01
CA THR A 55 1.07 -2.26 -0.80
C THR A 55 0.69 -3.70 -1.13
N HIS A 56 -0.27 -3.88 -2.04
CA HIS A 56 -0.71 -5.16 -2.57
C HIS A 56 -1.52 -4.98 -3.87
N ALA A 57 -1.90 -6.09 -4.52
CA ALA A 57 -2.49 -6.05 -5.85
C ALA A 57 -4.02 -6.29 -5.88
N HIS A 58 -4.78 -5.92 -4.84
CA HIS A 58 -6.24 -5.85 -4.97
C HIS A 58 -6.65 -4.70 -5.89
N LEU A 59 -7.80 -4.86 -6.56
CA LEU A 59 -8.29 -3.90 -7.56
C LEU A 59 -8.42 -2.48 -7.01
N ASP A 60 -8.94 -2.35 -5.83
CA ASP A 60 -9.19 -1.07 -5.18
C ASP A 60 -7.91 -0.33 -4.75
N HIS A 61 -6.77 -1.02 -4.73
CA HIS A 61 -5.44 -0.43 -4.51
C HIS A 61 -4.65 -0.26 -5.82
N ALA A 62 -4.70 -1.27 -6.71
CA ALA A 62 -3.82 -1.39 -7.87
C ALA A 62 -4.50 -1.11 -9.22
N GLY A 63 -5.81 -0.86 -9.25
CA GLY A 63 -6.58 -0.76 -10.48
C GLY A 63 -6.10 0.31 -11.45
N ALA A 64 -5.67 1.46 -10.95
CA ALA A 64 -5.14 2.56 -11.76
C ALA A 64 -3.63 2.45 -12.08
N ALA A 65 -2.93 1.42 -11.59
CA ALA A 65 -1.48 1.29 -11.78
C ALA A 65 -1.07 1.23 -13.25
N GLY A 66 -1.87 0.59 -14.11
CA GLY A 66 -1.64 0.51 -15.55
C GLY A 66 -1.63 1.88 -16.24
N THR A 67 -2.46 2.80 -15.80
CA THR A 67 -2.51 4.18 -16.32
C THR A 67 -1.21 4.93 -16.05
N PHE A 68 -0.70 4.87 -14.82
CA PHE A 68 0.58 5.50 -14.47
C PHE A 68 1.75 4.90 -15.24
N ALA A 69 1.75 3.58 -15.44
CA ALA A 69 2.75 2.92 -16.27
C ALA A 69 2.68 3.35 -17.75
N GLY A 70 1.51 3.75 -18.25
CA GLY A 70 1.31 4.35 -19.57
C GLY A 70 2.02 5.70 -19.72
N ASP A 71 2.19 6.43 -18.62
CA ASP A 71 2.91 7.71 -18.53
C ASP A 71 4.42 7.53 -18.24
N ASP A 72 4.95 6.33 -18.42
CA ASP A 72 6.34 5.94 -18.13
C ASP A 72 6.75 6.11 -16.66
N ILE A 73 5.77 6.08 -15.72
CA ILE A 73 6.02 6.10 -14.29
C ILE A 73 6.23 4.64 -13.81
N PRO A 74 7.35 4.32 -13.14
CA PRO A 74 7.58 2.98 -12.63
C PRO A 74 6.58 2.62 -11.52
N VAL A 75 6.02 1.41 -11.61
CA VAL A 75 5.15 0.82 -10.60
C VAL A 75 5.92 -0.26 -9.86
N PHE A 76 5.93 -0.17 -8.55
CA PHE A 76 6.64 -1.12 -7.69
C PHE A 76 5.64 -2.01 -6.97
N CYS A 77 5.88 -3.34 -7.01
CA CYS A 77 5.05 -4.34 -6.38
C CYS A 77 5.91 -5.53 -5.91
N HIS A 78 5.53 -6.17 -4.80
CA HIS A 78 6.21 -7.39 -4.36
C HIS A 78 6.02 -8.51 -5.40
N PRO A 79 7.06 -9.34 -5.70
CA PRO A 79 6.99 -10.38 -6.74
C PRO A 79 5.79 -11.34 -6.60
N ALA A 80 5.40 -11.68 -5.38
CA ALA A 80 4.26 -12.58 -5.14
C ALA A 80 2.91 -11.96 -5.55
N ASP A 81 2.77 -10.63 -5.52
CA ASP A 81 1.58 -9.91 -5.96
C ASP A 81 1.71 -9.40 -7.41
N ALA A 82 2.91 -9.29 -7.96
CA ALA A 82 3.13 -9.00 -9.38
C ALA A 82 2.46 -10.02 -10.31
N LEU A 83 2.23 -11.25 -9.82
CA LEU A 83 1.45 -12.27 -10.53
C LEU A 83 0.01 -11.83 -10.83
N ALA A 84 -0.56 -10.90 -10.07
CA ALA A 84 -1.89 -10.34 -10.35
C ALA A 84 -1.97 -9.70 -11.75
N PHE A 85 -0.86 -9.17 -12.26
CA PHE A 85 -0.78 -8.53 -13.56
C PHE A 85 -0.39 -9.49 -14.70
N THR A 86 0.31 -10.60 -14.40
CA THR A 86 0.88 -11.52 -15.40
C THR A 86 0.19 -12.88 -15.46
N ASP A 87 -0.24 -13.41 -14.33
CA ASP A 87 -1.01 -14.65 -14.19
C ASP A 87 -2.07 -14.52 -13.09
N PRO A 88 -3.14 -13.76 -13.33
CA PRO A 88 -4.17 -13.48 -12.32
C PRO A 88 -4.83 -14.73 -11.74
N ALA A 89 -4.99 -15.78 -12.55
CA ALA A 89 -5.62 -17.02 -12.11
C ALA A 89 -4.75 -17.74 -11.07
N ALA A 90 -3.44 -17.80 -11.29
CA ALA A 90 -2.49 -18.36 -10.31
C ALA A 90 -2.43 -17.53 -9.04
N TRP A 91 -2.47 -16.20 -9.16
CA TRP A 91 -2.42 -15.29 -8.00
C TRP A 91 -3.67 -15.38 -7.13
N ARG A 92 -4.87 -15.29 -7.73
CA ARG A 92 -6.14 -15.30 -7.00
C ARG A 92 -6.53 -16.65 -6.45
N ARG A 93 -6.09 -17.73 -7.11
CA ARG A 93 -6.49 -19.13 -6.81
C ARG A 93 -7.99 -19.37 -6.91
N ASP A 94 -8.70 -18.52 -7.64
CA ASP A 94 -10.12 -18.65 -7.94
C ASP A 94 -10.41 -18.25 -9.40
N ALA A 95 -11.65 -18.46 -9.86
CA ALA A 95 -12.05 -18.17 -11.24
C ALA A 95 -12.64 -16.76 -11.42
N SER A 96 -12.50 -15.86 -10.45
CA SER A 96 -13.03 -14.51 -10.55
C SER A 96 -12.30 -13.71 -11.64
N PRO A 97 -13.00 -12.85 -12.40
CA PRO A 97 -12.35 -11.95 -13.33
C PRO A 97 -11.31 -11.07 -12.62
N ASN A 98 -10.14 -10.89 -13.23
CA ASN A 98 -9.19 -9.89 -12.79
C ASN A 98 -9.22 -8.69 -13.74
N PRO A 99 -9.72 -7.55 -13.32
CA PRO A 99 -9.79 -6.35 -14.15
C PRO A 99 -8.50 -5.54 -14.16
N LEU A 100 -7.41 -5.97 -13.50
CA LEU A 100 -6.14 -5.25 -13.52
C LEU A 100 -5.57 -5.24 -14.93
N GLU A 101 -5.20 -4.03 -15.38
CA GLU A 101 -4.52 -3.87 -16.65
C GLU A 101 -3.04 -4.20 -16.54
N PRO A 102 -2.39 -4.66 -17.63
CA PRO A 102 -0.95 -4.89 -17.62
C PRO A 102 -0.15 -3.62 -17.30
N VAL A 103 0.86 -3.76 -16.47
CA VAL A 103 1.79 -2.69 -16.11
C VAL A 103 3.07 -2.84 -16.94
N LYS A 104 3.43 -1.82 -17.73
CA LYS A 104 4.56 -1.84 -18.65
C LYS A 104 5.92 -1.84 -17.94
N ASP A 105 6.11 -0.99 -16.92
CA ASP A 105 7.33 -0.89 -16.11
C ASP A 105 7.02 -1.32 -14.67
N LEU A 106 6.75 -2.63 -14.51
CA LEU A 106 6.54 -3.24 -13.21
C LEU A 106 7.89 -3.65 -12.62
N ARG A 107 8.27 -3.02 -11.52
CA ARG A 107 9.50 -3.28 -10.78
C ARG A 107 9.19 -4.00 -9.49
N SER A 108 10.11 -4.85 -9.04
CA SER A 108 9.98 -5.55 -7.78
C SER A 108 10.86 -4.97 -6.70
N PHE A 109 10.46 -5.24 -5.47
CA PHE A 109 11.22 -5.02 -4.24
C PHE A 109 11.11 -6.26 -3.34
N GLU A 110 12.01 -6.36 -2.39
CA GLU A 110 12.06 -7.42 -1.39
C GLU A 110 11.96 -6.84 0.03
N ASP A 111 11.77 -7.72 1.01
CA ASP A 111 11.76 -7.34 2.44
C ASP A 111 13.08 -6.69 2.86
N GLY A 112 13.02 -5.52 3.44
CA GLY A 112 14.18 -4.75 3.91
C GLY A 112 14.82 -3.85 2.86
N ASP A 113 14.33 -3.82 1.62
CA ASP A 113 14.80 -2.86 0.62
C ASP A 113 14.49 -1.43 1.06
N VAL A 114 15.40 -0.51 0.69
CA VAL A 114 15.20 0.93 0.84
C VAL A 114 15.18 1.57 -0.55
N LEU A 115 14.04 2.11 -0.92
CA LEU A 115 13.80 2.72 -2.21
C LEU A 115 14.00 4.24 -2.10
N GLY A 116 15.01 4.79 -2.78
CA GLY A 116 15.23 6.23 -2.90
C GLY A 116 14.35 6.83 -4.01
N LEU A 117 13.20 7.38 -3.67
CA LEU A 117 12.20 7.87 -4.60
C LEU A 117 11.85 9.34 -4.33
N GLY A 118 11.94 10.20 -5.34
CA GLY A 118 11.56 11.62 -5.21
C GLY A 118 12.29 12.39 -4.10
N GLY A 119 13.46 11.90 -3.64
CA GLY A 119 14.20 12.48 -2.51
C GLY A 119 13.78 11.93 -1.13
N ILE A 120 12.97 10.89 -1.10
CA ILE A 120 12.51 10.22 0.12
C ILE A 120 13.01 8.78 0.11
N ASP A 121 13.53 8.31 1.24
CA ASP A 121 13.86 6.91 1.45
C ASP A 121 12.64 6.18 2.04
N VAL A 122 12.21 5.11 1.35
CA VAL A 122 11.07 4.28 1.72
C VAL A 122 11.55 2.87 2.00
N GLU A 123 11.49 2.44 3.25
CA GLU A 123 11.83 1.08 3.67
C GLU A 123 10.63 0.15 3.47
N VAL A 124 10.86 -0.98 2.81
CA VAL A 124 9.84 -2.00 2.53
C VAL A 124 9.86 -3.08 3.60
N TRP A 125 8.70 -3.39 4.16
CA TRP A 125 8.49 -4.56 5.00
C TRP A 125 7.47 -5.50 4.39
N HIS A 126 7.89 -6.70 4.00
CA HIS A 126 6.98 -7.74 3.54
C HIS A 126 6.14 -8.26 4.71
N THR A 127 4.83 -8.14 4.58
CA THR A 127 3.84 -8.45 5.62
C THR A 127 2.68 -9.29 5.03
N PRO A 128 3.00 -10.53 4.56
CA PRO A 128 2.02 -11.36 3.86
C PRO A 128 0.89 -11.82 4.78
N GLY A 129 -0.23 -12.18 4.16
CA GLY A 129 -1.39 -12.74 4.86
C GLY A 129 -2.71 -12.23 4.33
N HIS A 130 -2.87 -10.93 4.11
CA HIS A 130 -3.99 -10.37 3.35
C HIS A 130 -3.89 -10.77 1.88
N THR A 131 -2.74 -10.50 1.26
CA THR A 131 -2.29 -11.13 0.01
C THR A 131 -0.92 -11.79 0.19
N PRO A 132 -0.44 -12.62 -0.74
CA PRO A 132 0.88 -13.23 -0.66
C PRO A 132 2.03 -12.21 -0.70
N GLY A 133 1.85 -11.10 -1.41
CA GLY A 133 2.85 -10.06 -1.61
C GLY A 133 2.59 -8.78 -0.84
N HIS A 134 1.65 -8.77 0.11
CA HIS A 134 1.36 -7.56 0.88
C HIS A 134 2.60 -7.01 1.57
N CYS A 135 2.80 -5.68 1.47
CA CYS A 135 3.89 -4.95 2.12
C CYS A 135 3.37 -3.70 2.83
N ILE A 136 4.12 -3.25 3.82
CA ILE A 136 3.99 -1.92 4.40
C ILE A 136 5.23 -1.10 4.07
N PHE A 137 5.07 0.22 3.98
CA PHE A 137 6.14 1.15 3.62
C PHE A 137 6.42 2.11 4.77
N ARG A 138 7.64 2.09 5.31
CA ARG A 138 8.08 3.00 6.36
C ARG A 138 8.86 4.16 5.75
N VAL A 139 8.58 5.35 6.23
CA VAL A 139 9.32 6.56 5.87
C VAL A 139 10.03 7.06 7.13
N ASP A 140 11.35 6.83 7.18
CA ASP A 140 12.16 7.28 8.29
C ASP A 140 12.39 8.80 8.23
N GLY A 141 12.38 9.44 9.41
CA GLY A 141 12.48 10.89 9.58
C GLY A 141 11.15 11.56 9.86
N ASP A 142 10.06 11.12 9.23
CA ASP A 142 8.72 11.65 9.47
C ASP A 142 7.85 10.73 10.35
N ALA A 143 8.41 9.61 10.78
CA ALA A 143 7.79 8.67 11.72
C ALA A 143 6.40 8.20 11.26
N LEU A 144 6.27 7.79 10.01
CA LEU A 144 5.02 7.26 9.44
C LEU A 144 5.22 5.92 8.72
N VAL A 145 4.11 5.15 8.61
CA VAL A 145 4.04 3.92 7.85
C VAL A 145 2.72 3.86 7.07
N PHE A 146 2.82 3.56 5.77
CA PHE A 146 1.67 3.16 4.96
C PHE A 146 1.42 1.68 5.22
N SER A 147 0.31 1.37 5.89
CA SER A 147 0.04 0.01 6.34
C SER A 147 -0.77 -0.83 5.35
N GLY A 148 -1.25 -0.24 4.25
CA GLY A 148 -2.17 -0.93 3.35
C GLY A 148 -3.29 -1.62 4.14
N ASP A 149 -3.54 -2.88 3.81
CA ASP A 149 -4.55 -3.71 4.46
C ASP A 149 -4.00 -4.63 5.56
N LEU A 150 -2.91 -4.22 6.22
CA LEU A 150 -2.44 -4.92 7.40
C LEU A 150 -3.20 -4.48 8.66
N VAL A 151 -3.19 -3.17 8.95
CA VAL A 151 -3.79 -2.60 10.16
C VAL A 151 -4.56 -1.33 9.82
N PHE A 152 -5.80 -1.26 10.29
CA PHE A 152 -6.68 -0.10 10.24
C PHE A 152 -6.96 0.45 11.65
N ALA A 153 -7.58 1.61 11.74
CA ALA A 153 -8.04 2.15 13.02
C ALA A 153 -9.08 1.23 13.67
N GLY A 154 -8.66 0.43 14.65
CA GLY A 154 -9.51 -0.53 15.38
C GLY A 154 -9.82 -1.83 14.64
N SER A 155 -9.20 -2.11 13.50
CA SER A 155 -9.43 -3.31 12.69
C SER A 155 -8.15 -3.78 11.99
N ILE A 156 -8.27 -4.86 11.20
CA ILE A 156 -7.23 -5.39 10.32
C ILE A 156 -7.83 -5.80 8.98
N GLY A 157 -7.01 -5.95 7.96
CA GLY A 157 -7.41 -6.51 6.68
C GLY A 157 -7.89 -7.95 6.81
N ARG A 158 -8.75 -8.35 5.89
CA ARG A 158 -9.24 -9.73 5.81
C ARG A 158 -8.12 -10.69 5.44
N SER A 159 -8.21 -11.93 5.93
CA SER A 159 -7.28 -13.01 5.58
C SER A 159 -8.01 -14.31 5.24
N ASP A 160 -9.23 -14.20 4.69
CA ASP A 160 -10.12 -15.29 4.32
C ASP A 160 -10.38 -15.39 2.80
N PHE A 161 -9.65 -14.65 1.97
CA PHE A 161 -9.66 -14.83 0.53
C PHE A 161 -8.91 -16.12 0.12
N ALA A 162 -9.15 -16.59 -1.10
CA ALA A 162 -8.55 -17.83 -1.59
C ALA A 162 -7.02 -17.82 -1.64
N ASN A 163 -6.42 -16.64 -1.82
CA ASN A 163 -4.95 -16.41 -1.82
C ASN A 163 -4.42 -15.83 -0.50
N SER A 164 -5.28 -15.60 0.50
CA SER A 164 -4.87 -15.15 1.83
C SER A 164 -4.32 -16.29 2.69
N ASP A 165 -3.62 -15.92 3.77
CA ASP A 165 -3.10 -16.86 4.77
C ASP A 165 -3.21 -16.27 6.19
N PRO A 166 -4.17 -16.71 7.01
CA PRO A 166 -4.34 -16.20 8.37
C PRO A 166 -3.14 -16.44 9.29
N ALA A 167 -2.33 -17.48 9.03
CA ALA A 167 -1.14 -17.74 9.84
C ALA A 167 -0.01 -16.76 9.48
N GLN A 168 0.12 -16.39 8.20
CA GLN A 168 1.04 -15.34 7.78
C GLN A 168 0.57 -13.98 8.31
N MET A 169 -0.74 -13.68 8.22
CA MET A 169 -1.32 -12.45 8.77
C MET A 169 -0.95 -12.25 10.24
N ARG A 170 -1.11 -13.28 11.08
CA ARG A 170 -0.71 -13.21 12.49
C ARG A 170 0.78 -12.88 12.68
N ARG A 171 1.67 -13.47 11.87
CA ARG A 171 3.12 -13.14 11.93
C ARG A 171 3.40 -11.71 11.51
N SER A 172 2.73 -11.24 10.47
CA SER A 172 2.84 -9.86 9.98
C SER A 172 2.35 -8.84 11.01
N LEU A 173 1.23 -9.12 11.69
CA LEU A 173 0.72 -8.30 12.79
C LEU A 173 1.69 -8.29 13.99
N ALA A 174 2.28 -9.43 14.34
CA ALA A 174 3.29 -9.49 15.39
C ALA A 174 4.54 -8.66 15.03
N ARG A 175 4.96 -8.69 13.76
CA ARG A 175 6.06 -7.83 13.27
C ARG A 175 5.68 -6.34 13.33
N PHE A 176 4.48 -5.98 12.89
CA PHE A 176 3.97 -4.59 12.99
C PHE A 176 4.01 -4.07 14.44
N LEU A 177 3.68 -4.91 15.41
CA LEU A 177 3.72 -4.55 16.83
C LEU A 177 5.15 -4.33 17.38
N THR A 178 6.21 -4.59 16.62
CA THR A 178 7.58 -4.20 17.00
C THR A 178 7.88 -2.72 16.69
N LEU A 179 7.03 -2.05 15.92
CA LEU A 179 7.19 -0.64 15.57
C LEU A 179 6.98 0.28 16.79
N PRO A 180 7.60 1.47 16.81
CA PRO A 180 7.45 2.44 17.89
C PRO A 180 6.00 2.93 18.04
N ASP A 181 5.56 3.16 19.28
CA ASP A 181 4.19 3.60 19.59
C ASP A 181 3.79 4.93 18.92
N GLY A 182 4.72 5.84 18.78
CA GLY A 182 4.48 7.16 18.19
C GLY A 182 4.38 7.18 16.67
N LEU A 183 4.67 6.05 16.00
CA LEU A 183 4.65 5.98 14.54
C LEU A 183 3.21 6.17 14.03
N ARG A 184 3.01 7.13 13.13
CA ARG A 184 1.74 7.35 12.45
C ARG A 184 1.46 6.21 11.47
N VAL A 185 0.23 5.72 11.46
CA VAL A 185 -0.22 4.64 10.58
C VAL A 185 -1.21 5.22 9.58
N LEU A 186 -0.85 5.15 8.31
CA LEU A 186 -1.63 5.59 7.16
C LEU A 186 -2.19 4.32 6.48
N PRO A 187 -3.46 3.97 6.75
CA PRO A 187 -4.01 2.70 6.29
C PRO A 187 -4.43 2.72 4.83
N GLY A 188 -4.77 1.56 4.28
CA GLY A 188 -5.44 1.44 2.99
C GLY A 188 -6.91 1.83 3.05
N HIS A 189 -7.53 1.78 4.24
CA HIS A 189 -8.93 2.19 4.45
C HIS A 189 -9.12 2.87 5.80
N GLY A 190 -9.92 3.93 5.80
CA GLY A 190 -10.37 4.62 6.99
C GLY A 190 -9.36 5.59 7.58
N PRO A 191 -9.59 6.10 8.80
CA PRO A 191 -8.80 7.20 9.32
C PRO A 191 -7.39 6.77 9.76
N GLU A 192 -6.47 7.73 9.68
CA GLU A 192 -5.14 7.64 10.29
C GLU A 192 -5.20 7.23 11.77
N THR A 193 -4.19 6.49 12.22
CA THR A 193 -4.02 6.07 13.61
C THR A 193 -2.55 6.08 14.02
N THR A 194 -2.20 5.43 15.13
CA THR A 194 -0.81 5.23 15.56
C THR A 194 -0.59 3.78 16.03
N VAL A 195 0.64 3.29 15.92
CA VAL A 195 1.00 1.95 16.40
C VAL A 195 0.61 1.76 17.87
N GLY A 196 0.89 2.76 18.72
CA GLY A 196 0.57 2.69 20.14
C GLY A 196 -0.93 2.64 20.43
N ARG A 197 -1.74 3.41 19.70
CA ARG A 197 -3.20 3.34 19.81
C ARG A 197 -3.70 1.95 19.43
N GLU A 198 -3.28 1.44 18.28
CA GLU A 198 -3.72 0.13 17.80
C GLU A 198 -3.27 -0.99 18.75
N ARG A 199 -2.03 -0.97 19.23
CA ARG A 199 -1.54 -1.91 20.27
C ARG A 199 -2.42 -1.90 21.50
N ALA A 200 -2.88 -0.72 21.95
CA ALA A 200 -3.68 -0.58 23.15
C ALA A 200 -5.17 -0.93 22.97
N THR A 201 -5.74 -0.65 21.77
CA THR A 201 -7.19 -0.65 21.61
C THR A 201 -7.74 -1.61 20.55
N ASN A 202 -6.91 -1.99 19.54
CA ASN A 202 -7.35 -2.84 18.45
C ASN A 202 -7.59 -4.28 18.96
N PRO A 203 -8.83 -4.81 18.87
CA PRO A 203 -9.15 -6.12 19.39
C PRO A 203 -8.40 -7.27 18.70
N TYR A 204 -8.02 -7.08 17.42
CA TYR A 204 -7.32 -8.09 16.63
C TYR A 204 -5.81 -8.15 16.92
N LEU A 205 -5.26 -7.15 17.62
CA LEU A 205 -3.86 -7.09 18.02
C LEU A 205 -3.64 -7.49 19.50
N ARG A 206 -4.70 -7.62 20.28
CA ARG A 206 -4.60 -7.86 21.73
C ARG A 206 -4.26 -9.30 22.12
N GLU A 207 -4.57 -10.27 21.26
CA GLU A 207 -4.08 -11.65 21.36
C GLU A 207 -4.19 -12.31 19.98
N PRO A 208 -3.08 -12.68 19.36
CA PRO A 208 -3.12 -13.66 18.30
C PRO A 208 -3.33 -15.02 19.00
N GLY A 209 -4.59 -15.51 19.07
CA GLY A 209 -4.93 -16.83 19.55
C GLY A 209 -4.30 -17.93 18.71
#